data_710b28e03fd4dc33559b61c95c956b15
#
_entry.id   710b28e03fd4dc33559b61c95c956b15
#
_cell.length_a   1.000
_cell.length_b   1.000
_cell.length_c   1.000
_cell.angle_alpha   90.00
_cell.angle_beta   90.00
_cell.angle_gamma   90.00
#
_symmetry.space_group_name_H-M   'P 1'
#
loop_
_entity.id
_entity.type
_entity.pdbx_description
1 polymer ?
#
loop_
_entity_poly.entity_id
_entity_poly.type
_entity_poly.pdbx_seq_one_letter_code
_entity_poly.pdbx_strand_id
1 'polypeptide(L)'
;MSMLREGFDYPLSRLDPFGDHIDPPSLAVYETIVVKGPDGAAQPALAESWTVSDDGLSWRFRIRPGLRFHSGDPCDAPAILAALEMLRWGFHGGRQLWYWDPVDTVTAEDATTLVFTLHHPYVRLPSLLWGTHTAIYNEARRATNPDNSGFTFADGTGPFRFVSYAPGRVVVERWADYPGSPARFLATGGPARLDRIEWTMQLDPADRVAALEAGAVDCIHGPNYADVARLEADSRFRVTRFSQAANAYLALNWEHTDLGFDDLRVRRALALAIDRPELVASALLGYGTPTWGPLSPGGEFYDPVVEHGRHADPVAAGRLLDEAGWVLGADGRRGRQDRRLAFECVIQDDTIHRKVAEGVRDQLRRIGVELDLKPIRTFATFYETVAAGPASFINKWLWQDPVDAAIGFTASWGRPRPNWQHAAIPALDDAYRAWLRAGTLDELQAAASLVQLLVADELPYIPLLVPQDVWVCSTRVTGWEPVPAILYPFYHRTEVAGGGG
;
A
#
# COMPACT_ATOMS: atom_id res chain seq x y z
N MET A 1 21.51 8.33 26.18
CA MET A 1 20.88 7.36 25.29
C MET A 1 19.83 8.10 24.46
N SER A 2 20.08 8.25 23.17
CA SER A 2 19.16 8.94 22.26
C SER A 2 18.01 8.01 21.89
N MET A 3 16.75 8.49 22.05
CA MET A 3 15.55 7.67 21.81
C MET A 3 14.53 8.47 21.02
N LEU A 4 13.95 7.87 20.00
CA LEU A 4 12.78 8.34 19.29
C LEU A 4 11.54 7.62 19.82
N ARG A 5 10.48 8.36 20.11
CA ARG A 5 9.15 7.84 20.47
C ARG A 5 8.18 8.23 19.37
N GLU A 6 7.50 7.25 18.81
CA GLU A 6 6.57 7.47 17.70
C GLU A 6 5.18 6.93 18.04
N GLY A 7 4.17 7.77 17.87
CA GLY A 7 2.76 7.42 17.98
C GLY A 7 2.26 6.89 16.64
N PHE A 8 1.82 5.62 16.60
CA PHE A 8 1.48 4.91 15.37
C PHE A 8 0.01 4.51 15.33
N ASP A 9 -0.61 4.61 14.17
CA ASP A 9 -2.06 4.46 13.96
C ASP A 9 -2.48 3.03 13.58
N TYR A 10 -1.56 2.10 13.50
CA TYR A 10 -1.80 0.74 13.03
C TYR A 10 -1.56 -0.31 14.14
N PRO A 11 -2.39 -1.38 14.22
CA PRO A 11 -2.19 -2.45 15.19
C PRO A 11 -0.92 -3.25 14.89
N LEU A 12 0.10 -3.10 15.74
CA LEU A 12 1.30 -3.92 15.70
C LEU A 12 1.04 -5.23 16.45
N SER A 13 0.56 -6.22 15.78
CA SER A 13 0.33 -7.55 16.33
C SER A 13 1.38 -8.57 15.95
N ARG A 14 2.26 -8.21 15.00
CA ARG A 14 3.28 -9.08 14.41
C ARG A 14 4.51 -8.27 14.03
N LEU A 15 5.67 -8.86 14.10
CA LEU A 15 6.93 -8.36 13.56
C LEU A 15 7.54 -9.46 12.69
N ASP A 16 6.81 -9.87 11.67
CA ASP A 16 7.26 -10.92 10.76
C ASP A 16 7.15 -10.43 9.31
N PRO A 17 8.00 -10.92 8.41
CA PRO A 17 7.98 -10.55 7.00
C PRO A 17 6.80 -11.14 6.22
N PHE A 18 5.91 -11.88 6.86
CA PHE A 18 4.75 -12.52 6.24
C PHE A 18 3.49 -11.66 6.31
N GLY A 19 3.56 -10.47 6.93
CA GLY A 19 2.46 -9.52 7.01
C GLY A 19 2.10 -8.92 5.64
N ASP A 20 0.86 -8.51 5.50
CA ASP A 20 0.37 -7.85 4.29
C ASP A 20 0.80 -6.37 4.20
N HIS A 21 1.50 -5.86 5.21
CA HIS A 21 1.86 -4.45 5.33
C HIS A 21 3.34 -4.27 5.64
N ILE A 22 3.95 -3.26 5.03
CA ILE A 22 5.16 -2.64 5.55
C ILE A 22 4.76 -1.81 6.76
N ASP A 23 5.50 -1.94 7.84
CA ASP A 23 5.40 -1.06 8.99
C ASP A 23 6.78 -0.55 9.43
N PRO A 24 6.83 0.58 10.14
CA PRO A 24 8.09 1.16 10.57
C PRO A 24 8.99 0.23 11.41
N PRO A 25 8.47 -0.58 12.35
CA PRO A 25 9.28 -1.58 13.06
C PRO A 25 9.92 -2.63 12.14
N SER A 26 9.17 -3.14 11.16
CA SER A 26 9.70 -4.10 10.20
C SER A 26 10.81 -3.51 9.33
N LEU A 27 10.66 -2.25 8.88
CA LEU A 27 11.71 -1.52 8.14
C LEU A 27 12.96 -1.24 8.99
N ALA A 28 12.82 -1.17 10.31
CA ALA A 28 13.96 -0.98 11.21
C ALA A 28 14.73 -2.28 11.45
N VAL A 29 14.05 -3.43 11.46
CA VAL A 29 14.61 -4.75 11.80
C VAL A 29 15.08 -5.53 10.59
N TYR A 30 14.38 -5.43 9.46
CA TYR A 30 14.66 -6.22 8.26
C TYR A 30 15.14 -5.34 7.11
N GLU A 31 16.01 -5.89 6.29
CA GLU A 31 16.34 -5.35 4.97
C GLU A 31 15.84 -6.28 3.87
N THR A 32 15.84 -5.77 2.66
CA THR A 32 15.45 -6.47 1.43
C THR A 32 16.64 -6.58 0.49
N ILE A 33 16.51 -7.33 -0.59
CA ILE A 33 17.60 -7.47 -1.58
C ILE A 33 17.97 -6.11 -2.17
N VAL A 34 16.97 -5.31 -2.50
CA VAL A 34 17.11 -3.91 -2.92
C VAL A 34 16.21 -3.04 -2.06
N VAL A 35 16.44 -1.74 -2.00
CA VAL A 35 15.55 -0.77 -1.34
C VAL A 35 14.98 0.21 -2.35
N LYS A 36 13.73 0.63 -2.18
CA LYS A 36 13.13 1.67 -3.01
C LYS A 36 13.57 3.06 -2.56
N GLY A 37 14.15 3.81 -3.45
CA GLY A 37 14.59 5.18 -3.19
C GLY A 37 13.43 6.19 -3.16
N PRO A 38 13.70 7.44 -2.74
CA PRO A 38 12.70 8.51 -2.73
C PRO A 38 12.11 8.82 -4.11
N ASP A 39 12.83 8.53 -5.17
CA ASP A 39 12.42 8.66 -6.58
C ASP A 39 11.65 7.43 -7.11
N GLY A 40 11.43 6.43 -6.26
CA GLY A 40 10.78 5.17 -6.65
C GLY A 40 11.72 4.14 -7.27
N ALA A 41 12.95 4.50 -7.61
CA ALA A 41 13.91 3.58 -8.22
C ALA A 41 14.50 2.58 -7.22
N ALA A 42 14.77 1.36 -7.68
CA ALA A 42 15.47 0.36 -6.88
C ALA A 42 16.94 0.79 -6.66
N GLN A 43 17.39 0.73 -5.42
CA GLN A 43 18.77 1.04 -4.99
C GLN A 43 19.37 -0.16 -4.27
N PRO A 44 20.72 -0.27 -4.23
CA PRO A 44 21.41 -1.32 -3.49
C PRO A 44 20.99 -1.39 -2.01
N ALA A 45 20.84 -2.63 -1.49
CA ALA A 45 20.63 -2.91 -0.06
C ALA A 45 21.44 -4.13 0.37
N LEU A 46 20.84 -5.34 0.49
CA LEU A 46 21.63 -6.57 0.68
C LEU A 46 22.42 -6.93 -0.57
N ALA A 47 21.86 -6.67 -1.76
CA ALA A 47 22.63 -6.70 -3.00
C ALA A 47 23.34 -5.36 -3.23
N GLU A 48 24.62 -5.41 -3.62
CA GLU A 48 25.41 -4.24 -4.01
C GLU A 48 25.20 -3.86 -5.49
N SER A 49 24.80 -4.81 -6.33
CA SER A 49 24.57 -4.63 -7.76
C SER A 49 23.78 -5.80 -8.34
N TRP A 50 23.24 -5.60 -9.54
CA TRP A 50 22.60 -6.65 -10.31
C TRP A 50 22.81 -6.46 -11.81
N THR A 51 22.70 -7.56 -12.54
CA THR A 51 22.76 -7.61 -14.00
C THR A 51 21.65 -8.48 -14.55
N VAL A 52 21.22 -8.21 -15.79
CA VAL A 52 20.24 -8.99 -16.51
C VAL A 52 20.87 -9.54 -17.78
N SER A 53 20.51 -10.75 -18.20
CA SER A 53 20.91 -11.35 -19.48
C SER A 53 20.28 -10.62 -20.67
N ASP A 54 20.88 -10.73 -21.86
CA ASP A 54 20.40 -10.07 -23.08
C ASP A 54 18.95 -10.46 -23.45
N ASP A 55 18.53 -11.67 -23.10
CA ASP A 55 17.16 -12.16 -23.31
C ASP A 55 16.16 -11.73 -22.20
N GLY A 56 16.65 -11.04 -21.16
CA GLY A 56 15.84 -10.58 -20.04
C GLY A 56 15.35 -11.68 -19.09
N LEU A 57 15.78 -12.94 -19.27
CA LEU A 57 15.28 -14.09 -18.54
C LEU A 57 16.09 -14.47 -17.31
N SER A 58 17.30 -13.94 -17.14
CA SER A 58 18.17 -14.26 -16.00
C SER A 58 18.69 -12.99 -15.35
N TRP A 59 18.39 -12.84 -14.07
CA TRP A 59 18.87 -11.73 -13.24
C TRP A 59 19.84 -12.26 -12.21
N ARG A 60 21.04 -11.64 -12.11
CA ARG A 60 22.07 -11.97 -11.13
C ARG A 60 22.22 -10.83 -10.15
N PHE A 61 21.93 -11.08 -8.87
CA PHE A 61 22.12 -10.14 -7.78
C PHE A 61 23.36 -10.50 -7.01
N ARG A 62 24.31 -9.54 -6.93
CA ARG A 62 25.53 -9.71 -6.15
C ARG A 62 25.27 -9.24 -4.72
N ILE A 63 25.27 -10.18 -3.80
CA ILE A 63 25.07 -9.94 -2.37
C ILE A 63 26.37 -9.42 -1.77
N ARG A 64 26.28 -8.42 -0.91
CA ARG A 64 27.43 -7.84 -0.18
C ARG A 64 28.09 -8.93 0.66
N PRO A 65 29.42 -9.10 0.60
CA PRO A 65 30.10 -10.10 1.40
C PRO A 65 30.13 -9.73 2.89
N GLY A 66 30.11 -10.75 3.75
CA GLY A 66 30.26 -10.59 5.20
C GLY A 66 29.05 -10.06 5.94
N LEU A 67 27.88 -9.99 5.28
CA LEU A 67 26.62 -9.68 5.96
C LEU A 67 26.29 -10.71 7.04
N ARG A 68 25.64 -10.24 8.10
CA ARG A 68 25.17 -11.08 9.20
C ARG A 68 23.77 -10.70 9.62
N PHE A 69 23.05 -11.64 10.16
CA PHE A 69 21.85 -11.40 10.93
C PHE A 69 22.18 -10.82 12.31
N HIS A 70 21.21 -10.27 13.01
CA HIS A 70 21.36 -9.73 14.38
C HIS A 70 21.92 -10.75 15.36
N SER A 71 21.66 -12.05 15.13
CA SER A 71 22.22 -13.17 15.88
C SER A 71 23.72 -13.36 15.71
N GLY A 72 24.30 -12.79 14.66
CA GLY A 72 25.67 -13.03 14.23
C GLY A 72 25.81 -14.15 13.20
N ASP A 73 24.74 -14.88 12.87
CA ASP A 73 24.76 -15.90 11.83
C ASP A 73 25.03 -15.27 10.45
N PRO A 74 25.69 -15.97 9.51
CA PRO A 74 25.92 -15.44 8.17
C PRO A 74 24.62 -15.15 7.43
N CYS A 75 24.54 -14.00 6.75
CA CYS A 75 23.49 -13.66 5.80
C CYS A 75 24.08 -13.64 4.39
N ASP A 76 24.29 -14.81 3.84
CA ASP A 76 24.83 -15.04 2.50
C ASP A 76 23.71 -15.43 1.51
N ALA A 77 24.02 -15.63 0.24
CA ALA A 77 23.07 -15.95 -0.78
C ALA A 77 22.25 -17.22 -0.46
N PRO A 78 22.83 -18.34 0.06
CA PRO A 78 22.05 -19.47 0.54
C PRO A 78 21.06 -19.16 1.66
N ALA A 79 21.45 -18.33 2.65
CA ALA A 79 20.56 -17.93 3.73
C ALA A 79 19.41 -17.03 3.24
N ILE A 80 19.70 -16.11 2.32
CA ILE A 80 18.69 -15.27 1.67
C ILE A 80 17.74 -16.13 0.84
N LEU A 81 18.26 -17.09 0.08
CA LEU A 81 17.44 -18.03 -0.69
C LEU A 81 16.46 -18.79 0.20
N ALA A 82 16.90 -19.28 1.35
CA ALA A 82 16.04 -19.99 2.28
C ALA A 82 14.87 -19.13 2.79
N ALA A 83 15.12 -17.84 3.08
CA ALA A 83 14.07 -16.90 3.43
C ALA A 83 13.10 -16.64 2.27
N LEU A 84 13.61 -16.43 1.05
CA LEU A 84 12.79 -16.20 -0.15
C LEU A 84 11.90 -17.40 -0.50
N GLU A 85 12.42 -18.61 -0.41
CA GLU A 85 11.65 -19.84 -0.66
C GLU A 85 10.50 -19.99 0.34
N MET A 86 10.71 -19.65 1.60
CA MET A 86 9.65 -19.65 2.60
C MET A 86 8.63 -18.55 2.32
N LEU A 87 9.05 -17.33 1.98
CA LEU A 87 8.16 -16.22 1.62
C LEU A 87 7.33 -16.54 0.37
N ARG A 88 7.95 -17.18 -0.62
CA ARG A 88 7.33 -17.54 -1.88
C ARG A 88 6.32 -18.68 -1.73
N TRP A 89 6.64 -19.75 -1.00
CA TRP A 89 5.88 -20.99 -1.02
C TRP A 89 5.34 -21.44 0.32
N GLY A 90 5.96 -21.03 1.43
CA GLY A 90 5.79 -21.66 2.72
C GLY A 90 4.72 -21.08 3.62
N PHE A 91 4.27 -19.84 3.42
CA PHE A 91 3.43 -19.15 4.39
C PHE A 91 2.14 -18.57 3.78
N HIS A 92 1.05 -18.57 4.54
CA HIS A 92 -0.27 -18.00 4.20
C HIS A 92 -1.02 -18.57 2.99
N GLY A 93 -0.73 -19.78 2.54
CA GLY A 93 -1.51 -20.45 1.49
C GLY A 93 -1.54 -19.65 0.18
N GLY A 94 -0.48 -18.94 -0.16
CA GLY A 94 -0.31 -18.30 -1.44
C GLY A 94 -0.97 -16.92 -1.61
N ARG A 95 -1.24 -16.20 -0.54
CA ARG A 95 -1.87 -14.86 -0.62
C ARG A 95 -1.11 -13.85 -1.50
N GLN A 96 0.20 -14.01 -1.66
CA GLN A 96 1.05 -13.11 -2.46
C GLN A 96 1.78 -13.83 -3.60
N LEU A 97 1.34 -15.02 -4.02
CA LEU A 97 1.97 -15.78 -5.10
C LEU A 97 2.02 -15.01 -6.43
N TRP A 98 1.08 -14.13 -6.68
CA TRP A 98 1.02 -13.33 -7.90
C TRP A 98 2.22 -12.35 -8.07
N TYR A 99 2.84 -11.89 -6.99
CA TYR A 99 4.08 -11.12 -7.06
C TYR A 99 5.23 -11.93 -7.68
N TRP A 100 5.20 -13.24 -7.47
CA TRP A 100 6.20 -14.16 -7.94
C TRP A 100 5.89 -14.76 -9.32
N ASP A 101 4.73 -14.43 -9.92
CA ASP A 101 4.31 -14.97 -11.23
C ASP A 101 5.40 -14.90 -12.32
N PRO A 102 6.22 -13.82 -12.43
CA PRO A 102 7.29 -13.78 -13.41
C PRO A 102 8.46 -14.73 -13.12
N VAL A 103 8.63 -15.15 -11.86
CA VAL A 103 9.81 -15.89 -11.41
C VAL A 103 9.59 -17.39 -11.52
N ASP A 104 10.41 -18.06 -12.34
CA ASP A 104 10.47 -19.51 -12.45
C ASP A 104 11.27 -20.11 -11.27
N THR A 105 12.55 -19.79 -11.18
CA THR A 105 13.43 -20.29 -10.12
C THR A 105 14.28 -19.20 -9.48
N VAL A 106 14.66 -19.43 -8.22
CA VAL A 106 15.70 -18.67 -7.55
C VAL A 106 16.76 -19.65 -7.05
N THR A 107 18.03 -19.35 -7.31
CA THR A 107 19.14 -20.20 -6.88
C THR A 107 20.28 -19.38 -6.31
N ALA A 108 21.05 -19.96 -5.38
CA ALA A 108 22.32 -19.41 -4.94
C ALA A 108 23.44 -20.11 -5.75
N GLU A 109 24.09 -19.36 -6.64
CA GLU A 109 25.20 -19.87 -7.46
C GLU A 109 26.47 -20.08 -6.60
N ASP A 110 26.68 -19.15 -5.68
CA ASP A 110 27.75 -19.17 -4.68
C ASP A 110 27.29 -18.42 -3.41
N ALA A 111 28.21 -18.17 -2.47
CA ALA A 111 27.88 -17.46 -1.23
C ALA A 111 27.44 -15.98 -1.42
N THR A 112 27.69 -15.40 -2.59
CA THR A 112 27.46 -13.98 -2.85
C THR A 112 26.56 -13.73 -4.06
N THR A 113 26.09 -14.76 -4.75
CA THR A 113 25.32 -14.61 -6.01
C THR A 113 23.98 -15.31 -5.95
N LEU A 114 22.91 -14.53 -6.03
CA LEU A 114 21.55 -15.03 -6.27
C LEU A 114 21.21 -14.89 -7.75
N VAL A 115 20.63 -15.93 -8.32
CA VAL A 115 20.15 -15.95 -9.71
C VAL A 115 18.67 -16.20 -9.73
N PHE A 116 17.93 -15.27 -10.33
CA PHE A 116 16.51 -15.40 -10.63
C PHE A 116 16.36 -15.76 -12.10
N THR A 117 15.70 -16.86 -12.38
CA THR A 117 15.28 -17.25 -13.74
C THR A 117 13.80 -16.93 -13.88
N LEU A 118 13.41 -16.34 -15.00
CA LEU A 118 12.07 -15.88 -15.26
C LEU A 118 11.38 -16.70 -16.35
N HIS A 119 10.05 -16.83 -16.27
CA HIS A 119 9.22 -17.43 -17.32
C HIS A 119 9.17 -16.57 -18.59
N HIS A 120 9.34 -15.26 -18.45
CA HIS A 120 9.37 -14.26 -19.50
C HIS A 120 10.16 -13.03 -19.03
N PRO A 121 10.69 -12.19 -19.93
CA PRO A 121 11.34 -10.96 -19.53
C PRO A 121 10.44 -10.12 -18.62
N TYR A 122 11.01 -9.57 -17.55
CA TYR A 122 10.30 -8.70 -16.61
C TYR A 122 11.25 -7.61 -16.09
N VAL A 123 11.18 -6.44 -16.70
CA VAL A 123 12.11 -5.33 -16.44
C VAL A 123 12.02 -4.79 -15.00
N ARG A 124 10.89 -5.02 -14.31
CA ARG A 124 10.66 -4.57 -12.94
C ARG A 124 11.01 -5.59 -11.86
N LEU A 125 11.74 -6.65 -12.16
CA LEU A 125 12.11 -7.61 -11.13
C LEU A 125 12.70 -6.96 -9.87
N PRO A 126 13.62 -5.96 -9.96
CA PRO A 126 14.11 -5.27 -8.76
C PRO A 126 13.00 -4.63 -7.93
N SER A 127 11.94 -4.11 -8.57
CA SER A 127 10.80 -3.52 -7.86
C SER A 127 9.96 -4.53 -7.08
N LEU A 128 10.07 -5.83 -7.34
CA LEU A 128 9.44 -6.89 -6.53
C LEU A 128 10.25 -7.20 -5.26
N LEU A 129 11.52 -6.82 -5.21
CA LEU A 129 12.48 -7.30 -4.21
C LEU A 129 12.76 -6.28 -3.08
N TRP A 130 11.88 -5.28 -2.89
CA TRP A 130 12.04 -4.26 -1.84
C TRP A 130 10.93 -4.28 -0.77
N GLY A 131 9.88 -5.03 -0.95
CA GLY A 131 8.71 -5.02 -0.07
C GLY A 131 8.79 -6.00 1.11
N THR A 132 7.83 -5.95 2.03
CA THR A 132 7.76 -6.87 3.18
C THR A 132 7.76 -8.33 2.78
N HIS A 133 7.08 -8.66 1.67
CA HIS A 133 7.05 -10.02 1.11
C HIS A 133 8.41 -10.51 0.57
N THR A 134 9.43 -9.67 0.66
CA THR A 134 10.83 -10.00 0.34
C THR A 134 11.80 -9.56 1.43
N ALA A 135 11.29 -9.20 2.61
CA ALA A 135 12.11 -8.87 3.77
C ALA A 135 12.90 -10.09 4.25
N ILE A 136 14.21 -9.95 4.39
CA ILE A 136 15.10 -11.06 4.69
C ILE A 136 15.24 -11.24 6.20
N TYR A 137 15.00 -12.46 6.65
CA TYR A 137 15.09 -12.90 8.04
C TYR A 137 15.84 -14.23 8.12
N ASN A 138 16.30 -14.60 9.32
CA ASN A 138 17.02 -15.83 9.55
C ASN A 138 16.06 -17.04 9.58
N GLU A 139 15.87 -17.68 8.44
CA GLU A 139 14.98 -18.84 8.29
C GLU A 139 15.40 -20.02 9.16
N ALA A 140 16.69 -20.25 9.33
CA ALA A 140 17.19 -21.34 10.18
C ALA A 140 16.73 -21.18 11.64
N ARG A 141 16.66 -19.94 12.14
CA ARG A 141 16.11 -19.65 13.46
C ARG A 141 14.60 -19.77 13.51
N ARG A 142 13.90 -19.21 12.52
CA ARG A 142 12.44 -19.32 12.43
C ARG A 142 12.00 -20.79 12.43
N ALA A 143 12.65 -21.64 11.65
CA ALA A 143 12.30 -23.04 11.53
C ALA A 143 12.39 -23.82 12.85
N THR A 144 13.19 -23.35 13.81
CA THR A 144 13.29 -23.92 15.15
C THR A 144 12.30 -23.35 16.16
N ASN A 145 11.55 -22.29 15.77
CA ASN A 145 10.62 -21.61 16.64
C ASN A 145 9.18 -21.74 16.10
N PRO A 146 8.27 -22.43 16.79
CA PRO A 146 6.89 -22.63 16.33
C PRO A 146 6.01 -21.40 16.44
N ASP A 147 6.45 -20.32 17.07
CA ASP A 147 5.67 -19.09 17.20
C ASP A 147 5.77 -18.27 15.92
N ASN A 148 4.63 -18.04 15.29
CA ASN A 148 4.49 -17.29 14.04
C ASN A 148 4.17 -15.80 14.25
N SER A 149 4.29 -15.25 15.46
CA SER A 149 4.07 -13.82 15.71
C SER A 149 5.19 -12.92 15.17
N GLY A 150 6.36 -13.50 14.88
CA GLY A 150 7.56 -12.79 14.45
C GLY A 150 8.38 -12.19 15.60
N PHE A 151 7.79 -11.99 16.78
CA PHE A 151 8.50 -11.39 17.91
C PHE A 151 9.55 -12.32 18.50
N THR A 152 9.35 -13.62 18.45
CA THR A 152 10.27 -14.63 19.02
C THR A 152 11.45 -14.96 18.12
N PHE A 153 11.37 -14.62 16.83
CA PHE A 153 12.44 -14.85 15.85
C PHE A 153 12.78 -13.59 15.02
N ALA A 154 12.54 -12.40 15.55
CA ALA A 154 12.87 -11.14 14.91
C ALA A 154 14.40 -11.00 14.74
N ASP A 155 14.96 -11.74 13.80
CA ASP A 155 16.38 -11.84 13.48
C ASP A 155 16.59 -11.42 12.03
N GLY A 156 16.73 -10.11 11.82
CA GLY A 156 16.94 -9.46 10.53
C GLY A 156 18.38 -8.99 10.35
N THR A 157 18.57 -8.13 9.37
CA THR A 157 19.84 -7.50 9.00
C THR A 157 19.81 -5.98 9.12
N GLY A 158 18.66 -5.41 9.53
CA GLY A 158 18.44 -3.97 9.57
C GLY A 158 19.24 -3.23 10.64
N PRO A 159 19.19 -1.88 10.64
CA PRO A 159 19.99 -1.04 11.52
C PRO A 159 19.62 -1.14 13.01
N PHE A 160 18.47 -1.73 13.32
CA PHE A 160 18.01 -1.94 14.68
C PHE A 160 17.62 -3.40 14.91
N ARG A 161 17.86 -3.90 16.10
CA ARG A 161 17.44 -5.21 16.53
C ARG A 161 16.25 -5.14 17.50
N PHE A 162 15.39 -6.12 17.45
CA PHE A 162 14.22 -6.23 18.32
C PHE A 162 14.64 -6.40 19.78
N VAL A 163 13.94 -5.69 20.68
CA VAL A 163 14.16 -5.76 22.13
C VAL A 163 12.96 -6.35 22.84
N SER A 164 11.76 -5.78 22.60
CA SER A 164 10.57 -6.22 23.31
C SER A 164 9.29 -5.81 22.60
N TYR A 165 8.27 -6.60 22.83
CA TYR A 165 6.88 -6.33 22.49
C TYR A 165 6.00 -6.38 23.76
N ALA A 166 5.11 -5.45 23.87
CA ALA A 166 3.93 -5.50 24.74
C ALA A 166 2.71 -5.05 23.92
N PRO A 167 1.48 -5.43 24.26
CA PRO A 167 0.31 -4.99 23.52
C PRO A 167 0.31 -3.48 23.31
N GLY A 168 0.36 -3.06 22.05
CA GLY A 168 0.43 -1.66 21.65
C GLY A 168 1.80 -1.00 21.75
N ARG A 169 2.88 -1.74 21.96
CA ARG A 169 4.23 -1.16 22.08
C ARG A 169 5.29 -2.09 21.52
N VAL A 170 6.13 -1.57 20.63
CA VAL A 170 7.32 -2.24 20.10
C VAL A 170 8.54 -1.41 20.41
N VAL A 171 9.62 -2.08 20.81
CA VAL A 171 10.90 -1.44 21.12
C VAL A 171 12.01 -2.13 20.36
N VAL A 172 12.85 -1.33 19.73
CA VAL A 172 14.10 -1.78 19.08
C VAL A 172 15.27 -0.96 19.58
N GLU A 173 16.48 -1.53 19.49
CA GLU A 173 17.73 -0.84 19.82
C GLU A 173 18.70 -0.89 18.65
N ARG A 174 19.60 0.09 18.58
CA ARG A 174 20.65 0.14 17.57
C ARG A 174 21.46 -1.15 17.53
N TRP A 175 21.63 -1.69 16.34
CA TRP A 175 22.60 -2.77 16.12
C TRP A 175 23.98 -2.16 15.89
N ALA A 176 24.88 -2.35 16.86
CA ALA A 176 26.20 -1.72 16.83
C ALA A 176 27.10 -2.25 15.71
N ASP A 177 26.86 -3.50 15.27
CA ASP A 177 27.64 -4.16 14.22
C ASP A 177 27.01 -3.98 12.82
N TYR A 178 25.99 -3.12 12.69
CA TYR A 178 25.38 -2.82 11.39
C TYR A 178 26.39 -2.22 10.43
N PRO A 179 26.64 -2.82 9.25
CA PRO A 179 27.70 -2.38 8.34
C PRO A 179 27.38 -1.08 7.58
N GLY A 180 26.19 -0.54 7.78
CA GLY A 180 25.67 0.60 7.00
C GLY A 180 24.96 0.18 5.72
N SER A 181 24.05 1.04 5.24
CA SER A 181 23.37 0.87 3.97
C SER A 181 24.20 1.38 2.81
N PRO A 182 24.25 0.68 1.67
CA PRO A 182 24.87 1.16 0.45
C PRO A 182 24.03 2.22 -0.28
N ALA A 183 22.72 2.29 0.01
CA ALA A 183 21.85 3.32 -0.56
C ALA A 183 22.21 4.70 -0.03
N ARG A 184 22.51 5.64 -0.93
CA ARG A 184 23.02 6.98 -0.56
C ARG A 184 22.11 7.74 0.38
N PHE A 185 20.79 7.64 0.21
CA PHE A 185 19.82 8.36 1.04
C PHE A 185 19.74 7.79 2.48
N LEU A 186 20.21 6.56 2.71
CA LEU A 186 20.26 5.89 4.02
C LEU A 186 21.67 5.91 4.64
N ALA A 187 22.70 6.28 3.87
CA ALA A 187 24.07 6.13 4.29
C ALA A 187 24.42 6.92 5.56
N THR A 188 24.95 6.22 6.55
CA THR A 188 25.49 6.77 7.81
C THR A 188 27.00 6.54 7.96
N GLY A 189 27.56 5.70 7.07
CA GLY A 189 28.93 5.23 7.19
C GLY A 189 29.12 4.14 8.25
N GLY A 190 28.03 3.54 8.75
CA GLY A 190 28.02 2.52 9.80
C GLY A 190 26.63 2.42 10.46
N PRO A 191 26.58 2.10 11.77
CA PRO A 191 25.33 1.96 12.51
C PRO A 191 24.43 3.20 12.47
N ALA A 192 23.13 3.00 12.75
CA ALA A 192 22.19 4.10 12.92
C ALA A 192 22.63 5.07 14.02
N ARG A 193 22.14 6.31 13.95
CA ARG A 193 22.54 7.36 14.91
C ARG A 193 21.78 7.30 16.22
N LEU A 194 20.51 6.87 16.19
CA LEU A 194 19.70 6.64 17.39
C LEU A 194 20.16 5.41 18.16
N ASP A 195 20.05 5.44 19.48
CA ASP A 195 20.27 4.27 20.32
C ASP A 195 19.04 3.38 20.39
N ARG A 196 17.81 3.97 20.33
CA ARG A 196 16.57 3.25 20.57
C ARG A 196 15.40 3.89 19.82
N ILE A 197 14.42 3.06 19.43
CA ILE A 197 13.12 3.52 18.92
C ILE A 197 12.03 2.79 19.68
N GLU A 198 10.99 3.53 20.03
CA GLU A 198 9.78 3.02 20.65
C GLU A 198 8.57 3.46 19.86
N TRP A 199 7.79 2.52 19.35
CA TRP A 199 6.48 2.77 18.76
C TRP A 199 5.40 2.44 19.75
N THR A 200 4.44 3.37 19.91
CA THR A 200 3.26 3.20 20.72
C THR A 200 2.02 3.27 19.84
N MET A 201 1.20 2.23 19.86
CA MET A 201 -0.07 2.24 19.17
C MET A 201 -1.04 3.21 19.84
N GLN A 202 -1.56 4.13 19.05
CA GLN A 202 -2.60 5.08 19.41
C GLN A 202 -3.58 5.17 18.25
N LEU A 203 -4.63 4.36 18.27
CA LEU A 203 -5.55 4.24 17.13
C LEU A 203 -6.38 5.50 16.91
N ASP A 204 -6.71 6.24 17.97
CA ASP A 204 -7.43 7.52 17.88
C ASP A 204 -6.48 8.64 17.42
N PRO A 205 -6.77 9.34 16.32
CA PRO A 205 -5.94 10.45 15.84
C PRO A 205 -5.84 11.61 16.85
N ALA A 206 -6.88 11.86 17.63
CA ALA A 206 -6.87 12.94 18.64
C ALA A 206 -5.91 12.59 19.79
N ASP A 207 -5.86 11.33 20.22
CA ASP A 207 -4.93 10.87 21.26
C ASP A 207 -3.48 10.98 20.76
N ARG A 208 -3.20 10.67 19.48
CA ARG A 208 -1.87 10.85 18.88
C ARG A 208 -1.44 12.31 18.90
N VAL A 209 -2.32 13.21 18.47
CA VAL A 209 -2.05 14.66 18.49
C VAL A 209 -1.81 15.16 19.92
N ALA A 210 -2.64 14.75 20.87
CA ALA A 210 -2.47 15.12 22.28
C ALA A 210 -1.14 14.62 22.85
N ALA A 211 -0.73 13.38 22.53
CA ALA A 211 0.55 12.81 22.95
C ALA A 211 1.75 13.58 22.37
N LEU A 212 1.67 13.99 21.09
CA LEU A 212 2.69 14.80 20.43
C LEU A 212 2.80 16.19 21.11
N GLU A 213 1.69 16.87 21.32
CA GLU A 213 1.66 18.20 21.95
C GLU A 213 2.16 18.19 23.39
N ALA A 214 1.89 17.12 24.12
CA ALA A 214 2.40 16.88 25.47
C ALA A 214 3.89 16.45 25.50
N GLY A 215 4.50 16.16 24.34
CA GLY A 215 5.86 15.65 24.25
C GLY A 215 6.01 14.21 24.75
N ALA A 216 4.93 13.46 24.85
CA ALA A 216 4.93 12.03 25.17
C ALA A 216 5.48 11.20 24.02
N VAL A 217 5.24 11.63 22.79
CA VAL A 217 5.87 11.12 21.57
C VAL A 217 6.56 12.24 20.79
N ASP A 218 7.49 11.90 19.93
CA ASP A 218 8.29 12.84 19.16
C ASP A 218 7.78 12.99 17.72
N CYS A 219 7.15 11.94 17.17
CA CYS A 219 6.53 11.93 15.85
C CYS A 219 5.20 11.16 15.88
N ILE A 220 4.29 11.50 14.96
CA ILE A 220 3.02 10.79 14.77
C ILE A 220 2.71 10.63 13.27
N HIS A 221 1.98 9.57 12.94
CA HIS A 221 1.36 9.35 11.64
C HIS A 221 -0.14 9.63 11.71
N GLY A 222 -0.72 10.15 10.62
CA GLY A 222 -2.16 10.24 10.41
C GLY A 222 -2.94 11.05 11.46
N PRO A 223 -2.62 12.34 11.72
CA PRO A 223 -3.50 13.21 12.47
C PRO A 223 -4.83 13.41 11.73
N ASN A 224 -5.88 13.86 12.44
CA ASN A 224 -7.07 14.33 11.71
C ASN A 224 -6.70 15.47 10.78
N TYR A 225 -7.27 15.50 9.58
CA TYR A 225 -7.04 16.60 8.65
C TYR A 225 -7.45 17.97 9.22
N ALA A 226 -8.42 18.01 10.12
CA ALA A 226 -8.82 19.24 10.81
C ALA A 226 -7.72 19.84 11.70
N ASP A 227 -6.78 19.02 12.16
CA ASP A 227 -5.66 19.47 13.01
C ASP A 227 -4.45 19.92 12.20
N VAL A 228 -4.35 19.56 10.93
CA VAL A 228 -3.14 19.75 10.11
C VAL A 228 -2.73 21.21 10.04
N ALA A 229 -3.65 22.11 9.68
CA ALA A 229 -3.34 23.54 9.57
C ALA A 229 -2.86 24.15 10.90
N ARG A 230 -3.42 23.70 12.03
CA ARG A 230 -3.01 24.14 13.36
C ARG A 230 -1.61 23.61 13.72
N LEU A 231 -1.31 22.37 13.39
CA LEU A 231 0.00 21.77 13.61
C LEU A 231 1.08 22.38 12.71
N GLU A 232 0.74 22.75 11.47
CA GLU A 232 1.65 23.48 10.56
C GLU A 232 1.99 24.90 11.07
N ALA A 233 1.05 25.54 11.77
CA ALA A 233 1.28 26.87 12.33
C ALA A 233 2.10 26.84 13.64
N ASP A 234 2.28 25.68 14.28
CA ASP A 234 3.03 25.53 15.51
C ASP A 234 4.51 25.26 15.23
N SER A 235 5.38 26.20 15.56
CA SER A 235 6.83 26.11 15.31
C SER A 235 7.54 24.95 16.02
N ARG A 236 6.89 24.29 16.97
CA ARG A 236 7.42 23.09 17.63
C ARG A 236 7.42 21.88 16.72
N PHE A 237 6.62 21.91 15.64
CA PHE A 237 6.40 20.77 14.78
C PHE A 237 6.79 21.05 13.32
N ARG A 238 7.14 19.99 12.63
CA ARG A 238 7.28 19.92 11.18
C ARG A 238 6.21 18.96 10.64
N VAL A 239 5.36 19.45 9.76
CA VAL A 239 4.36 18.64 9.05
C VAL A 239 4.92 18.26 7.68
N THR A 240 4.93 16.97 7.38
CA THR A 240 5.28 16.43 6.05
C THR A 240 4.04 15.84 5.42
N ARG A 241 3.73 16.25 4.20
CA ARG A 241 2.57 15.78 3.44
C ARG A 241 2.99 15.36 2.05
N PHE A 242 2.42 14.25 1.58
CA PHE A 242 2.59 13.78 0.20
C PHE A 242 1.36 12.97 -0.23
N SER A 243 1.18 12.83 -1.55
CA SER A 243 0.13 11.97 -2.10
C SER A 243 0.45 10.51 -1.77
N GLN A 244 -0.51 9.79 -1.22
CA GLN A 244 -0.33 8.35 -0.99
C GLN A 244 -0.19 7.63 -2.33
N ALA A 245 0.61 6.57 -2.39
CA ALA A 245 0.54 5.59 -3.45
C ALA A 245 -0.68 4.67 -3.21
N ALA A 246 -1.86 5.28 -3.14
CA ALA A 246 -3.10 4.64 -2.75
C ALA A 246 -4.27 5.28 -3.49
N ASN A 247 -5.32 4.53 -3.72
CA ASN A 247 -6.53 5.01 -4.38
C ASN A 247 -7.74 4.56 -3.59
N ALA A 248 -8.58 5.51 -3.19
CA ALA A 248 -9.91 5.19 -2.69
C ALA A 248 -10.85 4.94 -3.87
N TYR A 249 -11.66 3.91 -3.78
CA TYR A 249 -12.53 3.48 -4.87
C TYR A 249 -13.84 2.86 -4.35
N LEU A 250 -14.89 2.94 -5.15
CA LEU A 250 -16.13 2.21 -4.97
C LEU A 250 -16.13 0.99 -5.88
N ALA A 251 -16.15 -0.19 -5.32
CA ALA A 251 -16.33 -1.46 -6.03
C ALA A 251 -17.79 -1.88 -6.00
N LEU A 252 -18.37 -2.09 -7.18
CA LEU A 252 -19.70 -2.64 -7.38
C LEU A 252 -19.54 -4.11 -7.70
N ASN A 253 -20.21 -5.00 -6.99
CA ASN A 253 -20.08 -6.42 -7.28
C ASN A 253 -20.94 -6.79 -8.51
N TRP A 254 -20.30 -7.31 -9.57
CA TRP A 254 -20.94 -7.59 -10.86
C TRP A 254 -21.88 -8.81 -10.82
N GLU A 255 -21.87 -9.59 -9.74
CA GLU A 255 -22.85 -10.66 -9.55
C GLU A 255 -24.27 -10.11 -9.25
N HIS A 256 -24.36 -8.82 -8.87
CA HIS A 256 -25.64 -8.12 -8.76
C HIS A 256 -26.20 -7.69 -10.13
N THR A 257 -26.48 -8.65 -11.00
CA THR A 257 -27.11 -8.43 -12.32
C THR A 257 -28.53 -7.87 -12.19
N ASP A 258 -29.20 -8.17 -11.08
CA ASP A 258 -30.49 -7.61 -10.70
C ASP A 258 -30.47 -6.10 -10.45
N LEU A 259 -29.32 -5.55 -10.00
CA LEU A 259 -29.07 -4.12 -9.89
C LEU A 259 -28.43 -3.54 -11.18
N GLY A 260 -27.97 -4.39 -12.08
CA GLY A 260 -27.35 -4.00 -13.33
C GLY A 260 -25.91 -3.55 -13.16
N PHE A 261 -25.18 -4.06 -12.16
CA PHE A 261 -23.77 -3.68 -11.97
C PHE A 261 -22.85 -4.28 -13.04
N ASP A 262 -23.31 -5.29 -13.77
CA ASP A 262 -22.71 -5.81 -14.99
C ASP A 262 -22.96 -4.91 -16.22
N ASP A 263 -23.95 -4.02 -16.19
CA ASP A 263 -24.26 -3.05 -17.24
C ASP A 263 -23.36 -1.78 -17.12
N LEU A 264 -22.56 -1.53 -18.15
CA LEU A 264 -21.66 -0.37 -18.18
C LEU A 264 -22.41 0.97 -18.06
N ARG A 265 -23.67 1.06 -18.54
CA ARG A 265 -24.48 2.28 -18.41
C ARG A 265 -24.73 2.62 -16.95
N VAL A 266 -25.04 1.62 -16.13
CA VAL A 266 -25.24 1.80 -14.68
C VAL A 266 -23.94 2.22 -14.01
N ARG A 267 -22.81 1.55 -14.27
CA ARG A 267 -21.52 1.91 -13.69
C ARG A 267 -21.09 3.34 -14.08
N ARG A 268 -21.26 3.71 -15.36
CA ARG A 268 -20.96 5.07 -15.86
C ARG A 268 -21.86 6.10 -15.20
N ALA A 269 -23.14 5.81 -15.02
CA ALA A 269 -24.06 6.71 -14.33
C ALA A 269 -23.62 6.99 -12.88
N LEU A 270 -23.28 5.93 -12.13
CA LEU A 270 -22.78 6.10 -10.77
C LEU A 270 -21.46 6.87 -10.72
N ALA A 271 -20.55 6.62 -11.68
CA ALA A 271 -19.28 7.34 -11.77
C ALA A 271 -19.45 8.82 -12.12
N LEU A 272 -20.41 9.17 -13.01
CA LEU A 272 -20.75 10.55 -13.39
C LEU A 272 -21.50 11.30 -12.29
N ALA A 273 -22.19 10.61 -11.40
CA ALA A 273 -22.88 11.22 -10.27
C ALA A 273 -21.92 11.73 -9.18
N ILE A 274 -20.67 11.25 -9.18
CA ILE A 274 -19.70 11.54 -8.13
C ILE A 274 -18.80 12.70 -8.55
N ASP A 275 -19.02 13.87 -7.92
CA ASP A 275 -18.14 15.02 -7.98
C ASP A 275 -16.94 14.80 -7.05
N ARG A 276 -15.81 14.38 -7.64
CA ARG A 276 -14.59 14.04 -6.91
C ARG A 276 -13.94 15.26 -6.25
N PRO A 277 -13.85 16.43 -6.89
CA PRO A 277 -13.43 17.68 -6.22
C PRO A 277 -14.28 18.01 -4.99
N GLU A 278 -15.62 17.96 -5.10
CA GLU A 278 -16.53 18.16 -3.96
C GLU A 278 -16.26 17.13 -2.86
N LEU A 279 -16.03 15.86 -3.24
CA LEU A 279 -15.73 14.78 -2.31
C LEU A 279 -14.41 15.03 -1.55
N VAL A 280 -13.35 15.44 -2.25
CA VAL A 280 -12.06 15.80 -1.62
C VAL A 280 -12.24 16.97 -0.65
N ALA A 281 -12.97 18.01 -1.05
CA ALA A 281 -13.20 19.19 -0.23
C ALA A 281 -14.01 18.85 1.04
N SER A 282 -15.08 18.06 0.92
CA SER A 282 -15.99 17.76 2.01
C SER A 282 -15.49 16.65 2.95
N ALA A 283 -14.94 15.55 2.39
CA ALA A 283 -14.51 14.41 3.17
C ALA A 283 -13.09 14.58 3.73
N LEU A 284 -12.19 15.20 2.97
CA LEU A 284 -10.76 15.30 3.30
C LEU A 284 -10.31 16.73 3.56
N LEU A 285 -11.20 17.72 3.64
CA LEU A 285 -10.88 19.13 3.85
C LEU A 285 -9.83 19.68 2.86
N GLY A 286 -9.79 19.13 1.64
CA GLY A 286 -8.83 19.49 0.60
C GLY A 286 -7.50 18.68 0.65
N TYR A 287 -7.30 17.82 1.66
CA TYR A 287 -6.10 16.99 1.79
C TYR A 287 -6.21 15.70 0.95
N GLY A 288 -6.37 15.85 -0.35
CA GLY A 288 -6.45 14.76 -1.31
C GLY A 288 -6.43 15.24 -2.73
N THR A 289 -6.34 14.32 -3.68
CA THR A 289 -6.38 14.58 -5.12
C THR A 289 -7.48 13.73 -5.76
N PRO A 290 -8.39 14.32 -6.56
CA PRO A 290 -9.33 13.54 -7.34
C PRO A 290 -8.61 12.58 -8.28
N THR A 291 -9.18 11.41 -8.57
CA THR A 291 -8.65 10.50 -9.59
C THR A 291 -9.75 9.78 -10.36
N TRP A 292 -9.49 9.50 -11.63
CA TRP A 292 -10.38 8.74 -12.52
C TRP A 292 -9.76 7.42 -12.97
N GLY A 293 -8.50 7.22 -12.66
CA GLY A 293 -7.75 6.01 -12.98
C GLY A 293 -7.29 5.22 -11.75
N PRO A 294 -6.66 4.06 -11.95
CA PRO A 294 -6.17 3.21 -10.88
C PRO A 294 -4.90 3.71 -10.20
N LEU A 295 -4.12 4.54 -10.88
CA LEU A 295 -2.86 5.05 -10.37
C LEU A 295 -3.01 6.44 -9.76
N SER A 296 -2.17 6.74 -8.78
CA SER A 296 -2.14 8.04 -8.12
C SER A 296 -1.59 9.12 -9.06
N PRO A 297 -2.26 10.27 -9.21
CA PRO A 297 -1.74 11.37 -10.00
C PRO A 297 -0.32 11.77 -9.58
N GLY A 298 0.58 11.86 -10.59
CA GLY A 298 2.00 12.14 -10.38
C GLY A 298 2.83 10.95 -9.88
N GLY A 299 2.24 9.77 -9.71
CA GLY A 299 2.95 8.54 -9.39
C GLY A 299 3.67 7.92 -10.60
N GLU A 300 4.40 6.83 -10.35
CA GLU A 300 5.10 6.06 -11.38
C GLU A 300 4.09 5.52 -12.40
N PHE A 301 4.38 5.64 -13.69
CA PHE A 301 3.54 5.23 -14.84
C PHE A 301 2.16 5.89 -14.90
N TYR A 302 1.88 6.91 -14.09
CA TYR A 302 0.64 7.66 -14.21
C TYR A 302 0.52 8.33 -15.57
N ASP A 303 -0.65 8.21 -16.20
CA ASP A 303 -0.95 8.85 -17.47
C ASP A 303 -2.11 9.84 -17.28
N PRO A 304 -1.87 11.16 -17.40
CA PRO A 304 -2.89 12.18 -17.18
C PRO A 304 -4.04 12.13 -18.22
N VAL A 305 -3.91 11.37 -19.30
CA VAL A 305 -4.98 11.18 -20.29
C VAL A 305 -6.26 10.62 -19.66
N VAL A 306 -6.14 9.88 -18.54
CA VAL A 306 -7.30 9.33 -17.82
C VAL A 306 -8.21 10.41 -17.22
N GLU A 307 -7.75 11.65 -17.11
CA GLU A 307 -8.53 12.76 -16.55
C GLU A 307 -9.24 13.58 -17.66
N HIS A 308 -8.80 13.44 -18.91
CA HIS A 308 -9.27 14.28 -20.01
C HIS A 308 -10.77 14.11 -20.27
N GLY A 309 -11.51 15.23 -20.17
CA GLY A 309 -12.94 15.27 -20.41
C GLY A 309 -13.80 14.61 -19.33
N ARG A 310 -13.20 14.15 -18.24
CA ARG A 310 -13.91 13.49 -17.14
C ARG A 310 -14.26 14.49 -16.05
N HIS A 311 -15.56 14.58 -15.78
CA HIS A 311 -16.13 15.43 -14.74
C HIS A 311 -17.44 14.83 -14.25
N ALA A 312 -17.98 15.35 -13.17
CA ALA A 312 -19.32 14.97 -12.73
C ALA A 312 -20.38 15.58 -13.66
N ASP A 313 -21.34 14.76 -14.04
CA ASP A 313 -22.55 15.16 -14.76
C ASP A 313 -23.77 14.36 -14.25
N PRO A 314 -24.40 14.84 -13.16
CA PRO A 314 -25.57 14.17 -12.60
C PRO A 314 -26.77 14.10 -13.58
N VAL A 315 -26.85 15.00 -14.56
CA VAL A 315 -27.91 14.98 -15.58
C VAL A 315 -27.66 13.85 -16.56
N ALA A 316 -26.45 13.71 -17.08
CA ALA A 316 -26.07 12.56 -17.91
C ALA A 316 -26.18 11.24 -17.14
N ALA A 317 -25.79 11.22 -15.86
CA ALA A 317 -25.99 10.06 -14.98
C ALA A 317 -27.46 9.63 -14.92
N GLY A 318 -28.35 10.59 -14.74
CA GLY A 318 -29.80 10.34 -14.73
C GLY A 318 -30.29 9.73 -16.04
N ARG A 319 -29.87 10.25 -17.19
CA ARG A 319 -30.24 9.71 -18.52
C ARG A 319 -29.75 8.27 -18.73
N LEU A 320 -28.50 7.97 -18.36
CA LEU A 320 -27.97 6.61 -18.46
C LEU A 320 -28.73 5.60 -17.60
N LEU A 321 -29.19 6.02 -16.40
CA LEU A 321 -30.02 5.18 -15.55
C LEU A 321 -31.40 4.96 -16.17
N ASP A 322 -32.02 6.01 -16.76
CA ASP A 322 -33.29 5.89 -17.48
C ASP A 322 -33.19 4.92 -18.68
N GLU A 323 -32.09 5.01 -19.46
CA GLU A 323 -31.76 4.10 -20.58
C GLU A 323 -31.51 2.67 -20.11
N ALA A 324 -31.03 2.47 -18.88
CA ALA A 324 -30.87 1.16 -18.25
C ALA A 324 -32.16 0.66 -17.58
N GLY A 325 -33.26 1.42 -17.69
CA GLY A 325 -34.58 1.08 -17.17
C GLY A 325 -34.80 1.47 -15.70
N TRP A 326 -33.87 2.20 -15.08
CA TRP A 326 -33.99 2.70 -13.72
C TRP A 326 -34.65 4.08 -13.70
N VAL A 327 -35.99 4.12 -13.66
CA VAL A 327 -36.76 5.35 -13.78
C VAL A 327 -36.88 6.04 -12.41
N LEU A 328 -36.75 7.37 -12.40
CA LEU A 328 -36.93 8.19 -11.20
C LEU A 328 -38.40 8.28 -10.84
N GLY A 329 -38.78 7.81 -9.66
CA GLY A 329 -40.13 7.86 -9.13
C GLY A 329 -40.46 9.21 -8.52
N ALA A 330 -41.77 9.42 -8.25
CA ALA A 330 -42.28 10.64 -7.61
C ALA A 330 -41.74 10.82 -6.17
N ASP A 331 -41.26 9.77 -5.55
CA ASP A 331 -40.59 9.78 -4.24
C ASP A 331 -39.10 10.14 -4.29
N GLY A 332 -38.59 10.50 -5.48
CA GLY A 332 -37.19 10.85 -5.69
C GLY A 332 -36.24 9.66 -5.72
N ARG A 333 -36.76 8.41 -5.80
CA ARG A 333 -35.96 7.19 -5.82
C ARG A 333 -36.07 6.50 -7.17
N ARG A 334 -34.99 5.85 -7.59
CA ARG A 334 -34.99 5.09 -8.85
C ARG A 334 -35.49 3.68 -8.65
N GLY A 335 -36.32 3.24 -9.58
CA GLY A 335 -36.90 1.90 -9.58
C GLY A 335 -36.94 1.28 -10.95
N ARG A 336 -36.88 -0.05 -11.01
CA ARG A 336 -37.05 -0.86 -12.20
C ARG A 336 -37.95 -2.06 -11.84
N GLN A 337 -39.13 -2.11 -12.42
CA GLN A 337 -40.20 -3.04 -11.99
C GLN A 337 -40.49 -2.85 -10.48
N ASP A 338 -40.43 -3.91 -9.68
CA ASP A 338 -40.66 -3.89 -8.24
C ASP A 338 -39.41 -3.65 -7.39
N ARG A 339 -38.26 -3.32 -8.02
CA ARG A 339 -36.98 -3.10 -7.34
C ARG A 339 -36.63 -1.65 -7.24
N ARG A 340 -35.94 -1.29 -6.15
CA ARG A 340 -35.25 0.01 -5.98
C ARG A 340 -33.79 -0.16 -6.37
N LEU A 341 -33.19 0.90 -6.91
CA LEU A 341 -31.74 0.97 -7.07
C LEU A 341 -31.14 1.36 -5.72
N ALA A 342 -31.05 0.35 -4.88
CA ALA A 342 -30.55 0.44 -3.51
C ALA A 342 -29.62 -0.73 -3.22
N PHE A 343 -28.50 -0.48 -2.59
CA PHE A 343 -27.53 -1.53 -2.26
C PHE A 343 -26.74 -1.23 -1.00
N GLU A 344 -26.25 -2.30 -0.37
CA GLU A 344 -25.35 -2.21 0.77
C GLU A 344 -23.91 -2.00 0.31
N CYS A 345 -23.17 -1.18 1.05
CA CYS A 345 -21.77 -0.90 0.80
C CYS A 345 -20.95 -1.12 2.08
N VAL A 346 -20.08 -2.09 2.05
CA VAL A 346 -19.18 -2.40 3.16
C VAL A 346 -18.03 -1.40 3.19
N ILE A 347 -17.71 -0.89 4.37
CA ILE A 347 -16.59 0.05 4.57
C ILE A 347 -15.79 -0.31 5.81
N GLN A 348 -14.53 0.05 5.83
CA GLN A 348 -13.75 0.05 7.06
C GLN A 348 -14.22 1.17 8.00
N ASP A 349 -14.29 0.88 9.29
CA ASP A 349 -14.79 1.81 10.31
C ASP A 349 -13.68 2.75 10.82
N ASP A 350 -13.06 3.49 9.90
CA ASP A 350 -12.13 4.59 10.21
C ASP A 350 -12.64 5.91 9.63
N THR A 351 -12.01 7.00 10.05
CA THR A 351 -12.46 8.36 9.71
C THR A 351 -12.48 8.63 8.21
N ILE A 352 -11.45 8.21 7.48
CA ILE A 352 -11.32 8.50 6.04
C ILE A 352 -12.36 7.71 5.25
N HIS A 353 -12.43 6.38 5.45
CA HIS A 353 -13.40 5.54 4.74
C HIS A 353 -14.83 5.97 5.01
N ARG A 354 -15.15 6.29 6.27
CA ARG A 354 -16.48 6.75 6.65
C ARG A 354 -16.85 8.06 5.96
N LYS A 355 -15.98 9.08 6.00
CA LYS A 355 -16.23 10.39 5.38
C LYS A 355 -16.37 10.31 3.87
N VAL A 356 -15.50 9.56 3.20
CA VAL A 356 -15.59 9.33 1.75
C VAL A 356 -16.90 8.61 1.40
N ALA A 357 -17.26 7.57 2.12
CA ALA A 357 -18.49 6.82 1.86
C ALA A 357 -19.76 7.63 2.11
N GLU A 358 -19.78 8.45 3.16
CA GLU A 358 -20.88 9.41 3.43
C GLU A 358 -21.05 10.39 2.28
N GLY A 359 -19.94 10.97 1.76
CA GLY A 359 -19.96 11.87 0.62
C GLY A 359 -20.47 11.19 -0.65
N VAL A 360 -19.99 9.98 -0.96
CA VAL A 360 -20.48 9.19 -2.09
C VAL A 360 -21.99 8.90 -1.96
N ARG A 361 -22.44 8.43 -0.79
CA ARG A 361 -23.85 8.18 -0.52
C ARG A 361 -24.72 9.42 -0.78
N ASP A 362 -24.30 10.57 -0.28
CA ASP A 362 -25.06 11.80 -0.41
C ASP A 362 -25.13 12.31 -1.84
N GLN A 363 -24.07 12.12 -2.63
CA GLN A 363 -24.06 12.44 -4.05
C GLN A 363 -24.91 11.46 -4.88
N LEU A 364 -24.85 10.16 -4.63
CA LEU A 364 -25.69 9.15 -5.29
C LEU A 364 -27.18 9.38 -4.98
N ARG A 365 -27.51 9.79 -3.75
CA ARG A 365 -28.89 10.13 -3.38
C ARG A 365 -29.46 11.26 -4.23
N ARG A 366 -28.65 12.23 -4.68
CA ARG A 366 -29.09 13.36 -5.54
C ARG A 366 -29.66 12.87 -6.87
N ILE A 367 -29.24 11.69 -7.34
CA ILE A 367 -29.73 11.06 -8.56
C ILE A 367 -30.73 9.93 -8.31
N GLY A 368 -31.20 9.78 -7.07
CA GLY A 368 -32.21 8.79 -6.68
C GLY A 368 -31.68 7.38 -6.41
N VAL A 369 -30.38 7.20 -6.19
CA VAL A 369 -29.74 5.92 -5.83
C VAL A 369 -29.50 5.88 -4.32
N GLU A 370 -29.83 4.76 -3.69
CA GLU A 370 -29.70 4.59 -2.25
C GLU A 370 -28.49 3.71 -1.93
N LEU A 371 -27.64 4.19 -1.04
CA LEU A 371 -26.46 3.50 -0.54
C LEU A 371 -26.58 3.31 0.98
N ASP A 372 -26.62 2.06 1.44
CA ASP A 372 -26.66 1.70 2.85
C ASP A 372 -25.25 1.29 3.32
N LEU A 373 -24.64 2.11 4.18
CA LEU A 373 -23.26 1.91 4.62
C LEU A 373 -23.19 0.89 5.76
N LYS A 374 -22.32 -0.11 5.62
CA LYS A 374 -22.05 -1.17 6.60
C LYS A 374 -20.61 -1.06 7.12
N PRO A 375 -20.35 -0.29 8.18
CA PRO A 375 -19.01 -0.14 8.74
C PRO A 375 -18.57 -1.41 9.46
N ILE A 376 -17.34 -1.86 9.20
CA ILE A 376 -16.69 -3.01 9.83
C ILE A 376 -15.41 -2.56 10.52
N ARG A 377 -15.28 -2.91 11.80
CA ARG A 377 -14.21 -2.39 12.68
C ARG A 377 -12.82 -2.92 12.40
N THR A 378 -12.70 -4.16 11.92
CA THR A 378 -11.39 -4.77 11.71
C THR A 378 -11.14 -5.04 10.24
N PHE A 379 -9.91 -4.85 9.80
CA PHE A 379 -9.50 -5.15 8.42
C PHE A 379 -9.71 -6.63 8.08
N ALA A 380 -9.41 -7.55 9.01
CA ALA A 380 -9.61 -8.98 8.78
C ALA A 380 -11.08 -9.32 8.49
N THR A 381 -12.01 -8.82 9.32
CA THR A 381 -13.45 -9.05 9.10
C THR A 381 -13.96 -8.34 7.84
N PHE A 382 -13.46 -7.14 7.52
CA PHE A 382 -13.76 -6.47 6.26
C PHE A 382 -13.33 -7.35 5.08
N TYR A 383 -12.09 -7.81 5.09
CA TYR A 383 -11.54 -8.68 4.04
C TYR A 383 -12.35 -9.98 3.88
N GLU A 384 -12.64 -10.67 4.98
CA GLU A 384 -13.46 -11.88 4.98
C GLU A 384 -14.86 -11.62 4.38
N THR A 385 -15.47 -10.49 4.74
CA THR A 385 -16.81 -10.12 4.25
C THR A 385 -16.82 -9.89 2.75
N VAL A 386 -15.86 -9.12 2.22
CA VAL A 386 -15.81 -8.81 0.77
C VAL A 386 -15.33 -10.00 -0.06
N ALA A 387 -14.56 -10.92 0.53
CA ALA A 387 -14.09 -12.12 -0.14
C ALA A 387 -15.11 -13.26 -0.15
N ALA A 388 -16.03 -13.28 0.82
CA ALA A 388 -16.98 -14.38 1.01
C ALA A 388 -18.28 -14.25 0.23
N GLY A 389 -18.62 -13.05 -0.29
CA GLY A 389 -19.93 -12.83 -0.89
C GLY A 389 -19.99 -11.66 -1.87
N PRO A 390 -21.17 -11.42 -2.47
CA PRO A 390 -21.36 -10.39 -3.49
C PRO A 390 -21.44 -8.98 -2.89
N ALA A 391 -20.53 -8.61 -2.01
CA ALA A 391 -20.51 -7.30 -1.37
C ALA A 391 -20.03 -6.21 -2.33
N SER A 392 -20.75 -5.07 -2.41
CA SER A 392 -20.18 -3.82 -2.89
C SER A 392 -19.46 -3.12 -1.73
N PHE A 393 -18.39 -2.40 -2.00
CA PHE A 393 -17.58 -1.82 -0.93
C PHE A 393 -16.85 -0.55 -1.37
N ILE A 394 -16.54 0.31 -0.39
CA ILE A 394 -15.55 1.38 -0.57
C ILE A 394 -14.33 1.00 0.23
N ASN A 395 -13.18 1.00 -0.44
CA ASN A 395 -11.90 0.71 0.16
C ASN A 395 -10.83 1.68 -0.35
N LYS A 396 -9.74 1.71 0.37
CA LYS A 396 -8.50 2.37 -0.02
C LYS A 396 -7.39 1.33 0.07
N TRP A 397 -6.72 1.05 -1.00
CA TRP A 397 -5.52 0.22 -0.92
C TRP A 397 -4.27 1.05 -0.74
N LEU A 398 -3.39 0.51 0.06
CA LEU A 398 -2.02 0.95 0.21
C LEU A 398 -1.15 -0.22 -0.23
N TRP A 399 -0.45 -0.08 -1.35
CA TRP A 399 0.43 -1.13 -1.85
C TRP A 399 1.84 -0.61 -2.04
N GLN A 400 2.78 -1.52 -1.84
CA GLN A 400 4.20 -1.26 -1.98
C GLN A 400 4.59 -0.96 -3.42
N ASP A 401 3.88 -1.57 -4.36
CA ASP A 401 3.91 -1.23 -5.78
C ASP A 401 2.48 -0.95 -6.23
N PRO A 402 2.07 0.33 -6.29
CA PRO A 402 0.70 0.70 -6.62
C PRO A 402 0.30 0.27 -8.02
N VAL A 403 1.26 0.11 -8.93
CA VAL A 403 1.00 -0.28 -10.31
C VAL A 403 0.59 -1.75 -10.36
N ASP A 404 1.38 -2.64 -9.76
CA ASP A 404 1.08 -4.07 -9.74
C ASP A 404 -0.22 -4.36 -8.97
N ALA A 405 -0.45 -3.64 -7.88
CA ALA A 405 -1.67 -3.77 -7.10
C ALA A 405 -2.91 -3.32 -7.88
N ALA A 406 -2.88 -2.12 -8.47
CA ALA A 406 -4.00 -1.59 -9.25
C ALA A 406 -4.41 -2.55 -10.36
N ILE A 407 -3.43 -3.16 -11.01
CA ILE A 407 -3.62 -4.16 -12.06
C ILE A 407 -4.13 -5.49 -11.49
N GLY A 408 -3.53 -5.99 -10.40
CA GLY A 408 -3.94 -7.24 -9.76
C GLY A 408 -5.39 -7.25 -9.29
N PHE A 409 -5.94 -6.11 -8.87
CA PHE A 409 -7.33 -5.97 -8.44
C PHE A 409 -8.35 -6.04 -9.58
N THR A 410 -7.93 -5.92 -10.83
CA THR A 410 -8.82 -5.91 -12.00
C THR A 410 -8.76 -7.20 -12.81
N ALA A 411 -7.73 -8.03 -12.63
CA ALA A 411 -7.55 -9.24 -13.38
C ALA A 411 -8.66 -10.27 -13.09
N SER A 412 -9.29 -10.82 -14.14
CA SER A 412 -10.36 -11.82 -14.00
C SER A 412 -9.82 -13.23 -13.80
N TRP A 413 -8.58 -13.52 -14.27
CA TRP A 413 -7.95 -14.83 -14.08
C TRP A 413 -7.31 -14.94 -12.70
N GLY A 414 -7.35 -16.06 -12.11
CA GLY A 414 -6.56 -16.35 -10.92
C GLY A 414 -7.27 -16.04 -9.62
N ARG A 415 -8.47 -16.54 -9.47
CA ARG A 415 -9.08 -16.68 -8.14
C ARG A 415 -8.31 -17.71 -7.30
N PRO A 416 -8.04 -17.42 -6.01
CA PRO A 416 -8.56 -16.33 -5.19
C PRO A 416 -7.65 -15.09 -5.21
N ARG A 417 -7.83 -14.20 -6.17
CA ARG A 417 -7.15 -12.89 -6.22
C ARG A 417 -8.12 -11.77 -5.83
N PRO A 418 -7.63 -10.57 -5.49
CA PRO A 418 -8.46 -9.52 -4.92
C PRO A 418 -9.44 -8.82 -5.90
N ASN A 419 -9.84 -9.47 -7.02
CA ASN A 419 -10.96 -9.02 -7.84
C ASN A 419 -12.29 -9.41 -7.17
N TRP A 420 -12.53 -8.85 -5.98
CA TRP A 420 -13.72 -9.17 -5.17
C TRP A 420 -15.02 -8.64 -5.75
N GLN A 421 -14.95 -7.64 -6.63
CA GLN A 421 -16.09 -7.13 -7.38
C GLN A 421 -16.50 -8.05 -8.55
N HIS A 422 -15.74 -9.10 -8.82
CA HIS A 422 -15.99 -10.09 -9.87
C HIS A 422 -16.08 -9.50 -11.28
N ALA A 423 -15.40 -8.37 -11.53
CA ALA A 423 -15.30 -7.79 -12.85
C ALA A 423 -14.61 -8.75 -13.84
N ALA A 424 -15.10 -8.81 -15.06
CA ALA A 424 -14.52 -9.63 -16.13
C ALA A 424 -14.44 -8.80 -17.41
N ILE A 425 -13.26 -8.28 -17.69
CA ILE A 425 -13.00 -7.41 -18.85
C ILE A 425 -11.83 -7.99 -19.63
N PRO A 426 -12.07 -8.76 -20.73
CA PRO A 426 -11.01 -9.43 -21.49
C PRO A 426 -9.90 -8.48 -21.96
N ALA A 427 -10.25 -7.28 -22.42
CA ALA A 427 -9.27 -6.29 -22.87
C ALA A 427 -8.34 -5.83 -21.74
N LEU A 428 -8.87 -5.70 -20.50
CA LEU A 428 -8.07 -5.37 -19.32
C LEU A 428 -7.15 -6.52 -18.93
N ASP A 429 -7.63 -7.76 -19.04
CA ASP A 429 -6.82 -8.95 -18.84
C ASP A 429 -5.65 -9.03 -19.82
N ASP A 430 -5.88 -8.70 -21.09
CA ASP A 430 -4.84 -8.69 -22.11
C ASP A 430 -3.81 -7.55 -21.87
N ALA A 431 -4.28 -6.37 -21.47
CA ALA A 431 -3.40 -5.26 -21.09
C ALA A 431 -2.53 -5.62 -19.87
N TYR A 432 -3.08 -6.35 -18.91
CA TYR A 432 -2.32 -6.84 -17.75
C TYR A 432 -1.26 -7.88 -18.16
N ARG A 433 -1.60 -8.82 -19.07
CA ARG A 433 -0.59 -9.76 -19.60
C ARG A 433 0.53 -9.05 -20.35
N ALA A 434 0.19 -7.99 -21.09
CA ALA A 434 1.21 -7.15 -21.74
C ALA A 434 2.12 -6.46 -20.71
N TRP A 435 1.55 -5.93 -19.64
CA TRP A 435 2.31 -5.39 -18.52
C TRP A 435 3.29 -6.41 -17.92
N LEU A 436 2.81 -7.61 -17.59
CA LEU A 436 3.66 -8.66 -17.01
C LEU A 436 4.76 -9.16 -17.93
N ARG A 437 4.65 -8.94 -19.24
CA ARG A 437 5.61 -9.41 -20.25
C ARG A 437 6.47 -8.29 -20.82
N ALA A 438 6.33 -7.07 -20.31
CA ALA A 438 7.09 -5.91 -20.79
C ALA A 438 8.59 -6.11 -20.53
N GLY A 439 9.37 -6.14 -21.59
CA GLY A 439 10.84 -6.27 -21.55
C GLY A 439 11.54 -4.93 -21.49
N THR A 440 10.83 -3.84 -21.74
CA THR A 440 11.36 -2.47 -21.73
C THR A 440 10.46 -1.53 -20.91
N LEU A 441 11.00 -0.40 -20.47
CA LEU A 441 10.21 0.62 -19.76
C LEU A 441 9.15 1.26 -20.66
N ASP A 442 9.41 1.42 -21.95
CA ASP A 442 8.45 1.98 -22.92
C ASP A 442 7.25 1.05 -23.11
N GLU A 443 7.47 -0.25 -23.24
CA GLU A 443 6.41 -1.26 -23.30
C GLU A 443 5.60 -1.26 -22.00
N LEU A 444 6.27 -1.14 -20.86
CA LEU A 444 5.67 -1.08 -19.55
C LEU A 444 4.77 0.16 -19.42
N GLN A 445 5.27 1.35 -19.81
CA GLN A 445 4.48 2.59 -19.81
C GLN A 445 3.26 2.48 -20.73
N ALA A 446 3.42 1.93 -21.91
CA ALA A 446 2.32 1.75 -22.86
C ALA A 446 1.24 0.81 -22.29
N ALA A 447 1.63 -0.30 -21.68
CA ALA A 447 0.70 -1.22 -21.03
C ALA A 447 0.00 -0.57 -19.82
N ALA A 448 0.73 0.19 -19.01
CA ALA A 448 0.17 0.93 -17.86
C ALA A 448 -0.84 1.99 -18.31
N SER A 449 -0.55 2.73 -19.38
CA SER A 449 -1.48 3.73 -19.95
C SER A 449 -2.76 3.05 -20.45
N LEU A 450 -2.63 1.92 -21.14
CA LEU A 450 -3.80 1.15 -21.61
C LEU A 450 -4.64 0.63 -20.45
N VAL A 451 -4.03 0.08 -19.39
CA VAL A 451 -4.74 -0.36 -18.19
C VAL A 451 -5.50 0.81 -17.55
N GLN A 452 -4.88 1.97 -17.41
CA GLN A 452 -5.50 3.14 -16.82
C GLN A 452 -6.73 3.60 -17.62
N LEU A 453 -6.63 3.66 -18.94
CA LEU A 453 -7.75 4.00 -19.82
C LEU A 453 -8.89 2.99 -19.71
N LEU A 454 -8.58 1.69 -19.76
CA LEU A 454 -9.59 0.64 -19.64
C LEU A 454 -10.29 0.66 -18.30
N VAL A 455 -9.57 0.88 -17.19
CA VAL A 455 -10.20 1.04 -15.86
C VAL A 455 -11.14 2.25 -15.84
N ALA A 456 -10.71 3.36 -16.43
CA ALA A 456 -11.50 4.59 -16.45
C ALA A 456 -12.73 4.51 -17.39
N ASP A 457 -12.68 3.70 -18.44
CA ASP A 457 -13.77 3.57 -19.42
C ASP A 457 -14.73 2.43 -19.08
N GLU A 458 -14.21 1.28 -18.63
CA GLU A 458 -15.00 0.07 -18.36
C GLU A 458 -15.45 -0.04 -16.89
N LEU A 459 -14.83 0.74 -16.00
CA LEU A 459 -15.17 0.87 -14.60
C LEU A 459 -15.33 -0.49 -13.88
N PRO A 460 -14.29 -1.34 -13.84
CA PRO A 460 -14.30 -2.53 -13.00
C PRO A 460 -14.54 -2.18 -11.51
N TYR A 461 -14.17 -1.00 -11.14
CA TYR A 461 -14.51 -0.22 -9.94
C TYR A 461 -14.50 1.27 -10.31
N ILE A 462 -15.05 2.11 -9.46
CA ILE A 462 -15.10 3.56 -9.67
C ILE A 462 -13.99 4.21 -8.85
N PRO A 463 -12.89 4.68 -9.46
CA PRO A 463 -11.86 5.46 -8.77
C PRO A 463 -12.46 6.76 -8.22
N LEU A 464 -12.04 7.16 -7.01
CA LEU A 464 -12.60 8.32 -6.33
C LEU A 464 -11.55 9.41 -6.10
N LEU A 465 -10.59 9.13 -5.26
CA LEU A 465 -9.58 10.10 -4.82
C LEU A 465 -8.35 9.40 -4.23
N VAL A 466 -7.27 10.14 -4.14
CA VAL A 466 -6.05 9.77 -3.43
C VAL A 466 -5.91 10.67 -2.21
N PRO A 467 -5.97 10.15 -0.98
CA PRO A 467 -5.72 10.94 0.22
C PRO A 467 -4.26 11.40 0.29
N GLN A 468 -4.01 12.52 0.97
CA GLN A 468 -2.66 12.84 1.40
C GLN A 468 -2.29 12.04 2.64
N ASP A 469 -1.07 11.55 2.65
CA ASP A 469 -0.43 11.05 3.86
C ASP A 469 0.12 12.23 4.66
N VAL A 470 -0.03 12.20 5.97
CA VAL A 470 0.38 13.29 6.84
C VAL A 470 1.17 12.74 8.02
N TRP A 471 2.40 13.22 8.14
CA TRP A 471 3.29 12.96 9.25
C TRP A 471 3.59 14.25 9.99
N VAL A 472 3.64 14.18 11.31
CA VAL A 472 3.99 15.32 12.15
C VAL A 472 5.10 14.92 13.12
N CYS A 473 6.15 15.70 13.14
CA CYS A 473 7.34 15.41 13.93
C CYS A 473 7.82 16.64 14.66
N SER A 474 8.27 16.47 15.90
CA SER A 474 8.92 17.54 16.66
C SER A 474 10.13 18.08 15.91
N THR A 475 10.32 19.40 15.90
CA THR A 475 11.51 20.03 15.30
C THR A 475 12.84 19.63 15.96
N ARG A 476 12.79 18.98 17.14
CA ARG A 476 13.96 18.35 17.78
C ARG A 476 14.49 17.13 17.03
N VAL A 477 13.65 16.51 16.20
CA VAL A 477 14.01 15.32 15.41
C VAL A 477 14.55 15.75 14.07
N THR A 478 15.74 15.31 13.72
CA THR A 478 16.38 15.57 12.42
C THR A 478 16.73 14.27 11.72
N GLY A 479 16.97 14.31 10.40
CA GLY A 479 17.29 13.12 9.61
C GLY A 479 16.19 12.06 9.57
N TRP A 480 14.97 12.43 9.97
CA TRP A 480 13.76 11.64 9.91
C TRP A 480 12.83 12.24 8.86
N GLU A 481 12.57 11.49 7.81
CA GLU A 481 11.68 11.89 6.73
C GLU A 481 10.97 10.65 6.18
N PRO A 482 9.63 10.67 6.10
CA PRO A 482 8.89 9.63 5.40
C PRO A 482 9.27 9.66 3.92
N VAL A 483 9.43 8.49 3.34
CA VAL A 483 9.71 8.33 1.91
C VAL A 483 8.39 8.10 1.18
N PRO A 484 7.94 9.02 0.30
CA PRO A 484 6.64 8.92 -0.37
C PRO A 484 6.42 7.60 -1.09
N ALA A 485 7.46 7.06 -1.72
CA ALA A 485 7.42 5.81 -2.48
C ALA A 485 7.14 4.56 -1.63
N ILE A 486 7.32 4.65 -0.29
CA ILE A 486 7.09 3.54 0.66
C ILE A 486 6.17 3.93 1.82
N LEU A 487 5.74 5.20 1.90
CA LEU A 487 4.86 5.80 2.91
C LEU A 487 5.46 5.97 4.30
N TYR A 488 6.60 5.36 4.62
CA TYR A 488 7.19 5.31 5.95
C TYR A 488 8.60 5.88 5.99
N PRO A 489 9.07 6.34 7.16
CA PRO A 489 10.44 6.78 7.34
C PRO A 489 11.40 5.60 7.45
N PHE A 490 12.65 5.83 7.05
CA PHE A 490 13.78 5.05 7.49
C PHE A 490 14.51 5.77 8.63
N TYR A 491 15.04 5.02 9.58
CA TYR A 491 15.58 5.58 10.82
C TYR A 491 17.11 5.64 10.88
N HIS A 492 17.81 5.27 9.81
CA HIS A 492 19.28 5.21 9.76
C HIS A 492 19.95 6.51 10.18
N ARG A 493 19.42 7.64 9.70
CA ARG A 493 19.99 8.99 9.86
C ARG A 493 19.30 9.82 10.94
N THR A 494 18.30 9.27 11.59
CA THR A 494 17.47 9.99 12.56
C THR A 494 18.28 10.33 13.82
N GLU A 495 18.15 11.57 14.26
CA GLU A 495 18.70 12.08 15.52
C GLU A 495 17.62 12.81 16.31
N VAL A 496 17.66 12.73 17.63
CA VAL A 496 16.81 13.51 18.52
C VAL A 496 17.71 14.43 19.34
N ALA A 497 17.59 15.75 19.16
CA ALA A 497 18.29 16.72 19.98
C ALA A 497 17.88 16.52 21.45
N GLY A 498 18.88 16.39 22.33
CA GLY A 498 18.66 16.13 23.74
C GLY A 498 17.72 17.18 24.35
N GLY A 499 16.61 16.74 24.90
CA GLY A 499 15.93 17.50 25.92
C GLY A 499 16.90 17.53 27.11
N GLY A 500 17.44 18.69 27.43
CA GLY A 500 18.13 18.88 28.67
C GLY A 500 17.22 18.37 29.79
N GLY A 501 17.75 17.45 30.58
CA GLY A 501 17.09 16.84 31.71
C GLY A 501 16.70 17.80 32.78
#